data_fc2150f084d712e46c04d38925f55331
#
_entry.id   fc2150f084d712e46c04d38925f55331
#
_cell.length_a   1.000
_cell.length_b   1.000
_cell.length_c   1.000
_cell.angle_alpha   90.00
_cell.angle_beta   90.00
_cell.angle_gamma   90.00
#
_symmetry.space_group_name_H-M   'P 1'
#
loop_
_entity.id
_entity.type
_entity.pdbx_description
1 polymer ?
#
loop_
_entity_poly.entity_id
_entity_poly.type
_entity_poly.pdbx_seq_one_letter_code
_entity_poly.pdbx_strand_id
1 'polypeptide(L)'
;GSSMQNFSPNEAVLEIIRRAASDKSNPEKTIHSILYMVASWRANFLAHERLNQSEGRVMSGPFQGMNFYFNDTLGCYAPKLLGVYEMEMHGFIRDAIAKQYEAVINIGCAEGYYAVGFATTMPNSIIHAHDIDEKLQAVTSRVAQKNNVQDRVNIGGLFDGTRFAEFNGKRTLVFCDIEGAERELIDPVAYPALLDMDILMECHECFIPGLRDIMAKRFEKTHAITWAEPELRWGKFNIDLPNLDDLDLCLLSYENRAGATPWAYFRKK
;
A
#
# COMPACT_ATOMS: atom_id res chain seq x y z
N GLY A 1 -23.42 18.37 3.33
CA GLY A 1 -24.22 17.31 3.89
C GLY A 1 -24.39 16.22 2.88
N SER A 2 -23.41 15.38 2.66
CA SER A 2 -23.71 14.30 1.77
C SER A 2 -22.83 13.11 2.06
N SER A 3 -23.51 12.06 2.28
CA SER A 3 -23.20 10.76 1.77
C SER A 3 -22.06 10.03 2.42
N MET A 4 -22.21 9.78 3.67
CA MET A 4 -21.71 8.58 4.29
C MET A 4 -22.70 7.43 4.09
N GLN A 5 -23.48 7.50 3.01
CA GLN A 5 -24.66 6.67 2.81
C GLN A 5 -24.41 5.34 2.11
N ASN A 6 -23.16 4.97 1.77
CA ASN A 6 -22.91 3.72 1.07
C ASN A 6 -22.26 2.65 1.95
N PHE A 7 -22.36 2.80 3.24
CA PHE A 7 -22.20 1.67 4.14
C PHE A 7 -23.38 0.72 3.91
N SER A 8 -23.13 -0.52 3.49
CA SER A 8 -24.19 -1.50 3.31
C SER A 8 -25.05 -1.55 4.56
N PRO A 9 -26.38 -1.39 4.48
CA PRO A 9 -27.23 -1.56 5.65
C PRO A 9 -26.91 -2.88 6.36
N ASN A 10 -26.86 -2.86 7.68
CA ASN A 10 -26.57 -4.06 8.47
C ASN A 10 -27.50 -5.24 8.12
N GLU A 11 -28.74 -4.95 7.75
CA GLU A 11 -29.70 -5.94 7.28
C GLU A 11 -29.24 -6.63 6.00
N ALA A 12 -28.64 -5.91 5.07
CA ALA A 12 -28.07 -6.49 3.84
C ALA A 12 -26.89 -7.40 4.16
N VAL A 13 -26.05 -7.02 5.10
CA VAL A 13 -24.93 -7.85 5.57
C VAL A 13 -25.44 -9.13 6.20
N LEU A 14 -26.46 -9.06 7.05
CA LEU A 14 -27.11 -10.23 7.67
C LEU A 14 -27.67 -11.17 6.60
N GLU A 15 -28.29 -10.64 5.54
CA GLU A 15 -28.81 -11.46 4.45
C GLU A 15 -27.69 -12.16 3.66
N ILE A 16 -26.58 -11.48 3.41
CA ILE A 16 -25.40 -12.10 2.77
C ILE A 16 -24.87 -13.24 3.64
N ILE A 17 -24.77 -13.04 4.96
CA ILE A 17 -24.31 -14.06 5.90
C ILE A 17 -25.27 -15.25 5.89
N ARG A 18 -26.57 -15.00 5.91
CA ARG A 18 -27.59 -16.05 5.87
C ARG A 18 -27.46 -16.91 4.61
N ARG A 19 -27.29 -16.29 3.44
CA ARG A 19 -27.08 -17.00 2.18
C ARG A 19 -25.79 -17.82 2.19
N ALA A 20 -24.71 -17.25 2.67
CA ALA A 20 -23.43 -17.93 2.78
C ALA A 20 -23.54 -19.16 3.70
N ALA A 21 -24.21 -19.01 4.84
CA ALA A 21 -24.41 -20.08 5.82
C ALA A 21 -25.28 -21.24 5.30
N SER A 22 -26.01 -21.04 4.21
CA SER A 22 -26.82 -22.12 3.60
C SER A 22 -25.97 -23.13 2.82
N ASP A 23 -24.75 -22.81 2.47
CA ASP A 23 -23.81 -23.73 1.82
C ASP A 23 -23.18 -24.65 2.85
N LYS A 24 -23.63 -25.89 2.87
CA LYS A 24 -23.19 -26.94 3.80
C LYS A 24 -22.24 -27.95 3.13
N SER A 25 -21.82 -27.72 1.92
CA SER A 25 -20.96 -28.65 1.17
C SER A 25 -19.57 -28.81 1.83
N ASN A 26 -19.05 -27.74 2.42
CA ASN A 26 -17.83 -27.74 3.22
C ASN A 26 -18.00 -26.76 4.39
N PRO A 27 -18.54 -27.21 5.54
CA PRO A 27 -18.87 -26.32 6.65
C PRO A 27 -17.68 -25.50 7.18
N GLU A 28 -16.51 -26.08 7.28
CA GLU A 28 -15.30 -25.37 7.74
C GLU A 28 -14.97 -24.20 6.81
N LYS A 29 -14.95 -24.44 5.51
CA LYS A 29 -14.69 -23.42 4.51
C LYS A 29 -15.74 -22.32 4.55
N THR A 30 -17.00 -22.67 4.72
CA THR A 30 -18.11 -21.71 4.81
C THR A 30 -17.97 -20.83 6.05
N ILE A 31 -17.69 -21.42 7.21
CA ILE A 31 -17.50 -20.67 8.46
C ILE A 31 -16.29 -19.75 8.32
N HIS A 32 -15.20 -20.22 7.74
CA HIS A 32 -13.99 -19.41 7.52
C HIS A 32 -14.27 -18.22 6.61
N SER A 33 -15.03 -18.41 5.53
CA SER A 33 -15.44 -17.32 4.63
C SER A 33 -16.32 -16.29 5.33
N ILE A 34 -17.23 -16.73 6.18
CA ILE A 34 -18.11 -15.86 6.97
C ILE A 34 -17.26 -15.04 7.97
N LEU A 35 -16.28 -15.67 8.60
CA LEU A 35 -15.37 -14.96 9.52
C LEU A 35 -14.70 -13.76 8.83
N TYR A 36 -14.14 -13.95 7.64
CA TYR A 36 -13.53 -12.85 6.88
C TYR A 36 -14.53 -11.76 6.51
N MET A 37 -15.72 -12.15 6.11
CA MET A 37 -16.80 -11.21 5.76
C MET A 37 -17.18 -10.34 6.96
N VAL A 38 -17.38 -10.92 8.12
CA VAL A 38 -17.77 -10.21 9.35
C VAL A 38 -16.60 -9.36 9.87
N ALA A 39 -15.37 -9.87 9.81
CA ALA A 39 -14.19 -9.13 10.21
C ALA A 39 -14.00 -7.87 9.34
N SER A 40 -14.15 -7.99 8.03
CA SER A 40 -14.08 -6.85 7.10
C SER A 40 -15.20 -5.84 7.36
N TRP A 41 -16.41 -6.31 7.59
CA TRP A 41 -17.53 -5.44 7.97
C TRP A 41 -17.20 -4.61 9.22
N ARG A 42 -16.70 -5.28 10.27
CA ARG A 42 -16.38 -4.59 11.53
C ARG A 42 -15.26 -3.57 11.37
N ALA A 43 -14.19 -3.94 10.67
CA ALA A 43 -13.08 -3.03 10.41
C ALA A 43 -13.54 -1.77 9.64
N ASN A 44 -14.37 -1.96 8.61
CA ASN A 44 -14.91 -0.85 7.83
C ASN A 44 -15.86 0.03 8.66
N PHE A 45 -16.69 -0.59 9.49
CA PHE A 45 -17.57 0.15 10.41
C PHE A 45 -16.77 1.05 11.35
N LEU A 46 -15.73 0.51 11.97
CA LEU A 46 -14.86 1.29 12.87
C LEU A 46 -14.10 2.38 12.12
N ALA A 47 -13.64 2.09 10.90
CA ALA A 47 -12.98 3.09 10.07
C ALA A 47 -13.90 4.25 9.70
N HIS A 48 -15.17 3.97 9.39
CA HIS A 48 -16.15 5.03 9.11
C HIS A 48 -16.40 5.94 10.30
N GLU A 49 -16.44 5.40 11.52
CA GLU A 49 -16.55 6.21 12.72
C GLU A 49 -15.34 7.16 12.86
N ARG A 50 -14.12 6.66 12.58
CA ARG A 50 -12.91 7.49 12.64
C ARG A 50 -12.80 8.47 11.48
N LEU A 51 -13.31 8.10 10.30
CA LEU A 51 -13.40 8.99 9.15
C LEU A 51 -14.15 10.29 9.51
N ASN A 52 -15.24 10.19 10.26
CA ASN A 52 -15.98 11.34 10.73
C ASN A 52 -15.14 12.28 11.59
N GLN A 53 -14.25 11.71 12.42
CA GLN A 53 -13.38 12.48 13.29
C GLN A 53 -12.21 13.12 12.53
N SER A 54 -11.68 12.43 11.52
CA SER A 54 -10.51 12.87 10.78
C SER A 54 -10.82 13.70 9.53
N GLU A 55 -12.10 13.80 9.16
CA GLU A 55 -12.53 14.45 7.91
C GLU A 55 -11.88 13.84 6.66
N GLY A 56 -11.62 12.54 6.68
CA GLY A 56 -10.98 11.82 5.58
C GLY A 56 -9.48 11.99 5.48
N ARG A 57 -8.84 12.55 6.50
CA ARG A 57 -7.38 12.71 6.53
C ARG A 57 -6.71 11.57 7.25
N VAL A 58 -5.60 11.10 6.70
CA VAL A 58 -4.76 10.10 7.35
C VAL A 58 -4.32 10.64 8.72
N MET A 59 -4.54 9.84 9.77
CA MET A 59 -4.49 10.31 11.16
C MET A 59 -3.07 10.30 11.76
N SER A 60 -2.17 9.49 11.23
CA SER A 60 -0.80 9.36 11.75
C SER A 60 0.14 8.80 10.66
N GLY A 61 1.41 8.58 11.01
CA GLY A 61 2.40 7.98 10.15
C GLY A 61 3.00 8.94 9.12
N PRO A 62 3.78 8.41 8.15
CA PRO A 62 4.52 9.25 7.20
C PRO A 62 3.64 10.13 6.33
N PHE A 63 2.41 9.74 6.07
CA PHE A 63 1.47 10.47 5.21
C PHE A 63 0.36 11.15 6.00
N GLN A 64 0.59 11.45 7.27
CA GLN A 64 -0.38 12.16 8.11
C GLN A 64 -0.88 13.43 7.41
N GLY A 65 -2.20 13.61 7.42
CA GLY A 65 -2.86 14.78 6.81
C GLY A 65 -3.24 14.59 5.34
N MET A 66 -2.82 13.52 4.68
CA MET A 66 -3.23 13.21 3.32
C MET A 66 -4.72 12.90 3.27
N ASN A 67 -5.42 13.46 2.29
CA ASN A 67 -6.82 13.13 2.05
C ASN A 67 -6.92 11.76 1.39
N PHE A 68 -7.58 10.81 2.04
CA PHE A 68 -7.77 9.45 1.55
C PHE A 68 -9.10 8.90 2.03
N TYR A 69 -10.03 8.67 1.11
CA TYR A 69 -11.41 8.35 1.42
C TYR A 69 -11.73 6.87 1.20
N PHE A 70 -12.76 6.36 1.89
CA PHE A 70 -13.18 4.97 1.79
C PHE A 70 -13.43 4.54 0.34
N ASN A 71 -14.10 5.38 -0.44
CA ASN A 71 -14.43 5.06 -1.84
C ASN A 71 -13.19 4.99 -2.77
N ASP A 72 -12.05 5.47 -2.30
CA ASP A 72 -10.80 5.44 -3.05
C ASP A 72 -9.92 4.24 -2.69
N THR A 73 -10.33 3.42 -1.71
CA THR A 73 -9.50 2.29 -1.28
C THR A 73 -9.81 1.01 -2.05
N LEU A 74 -8.75 0.27 -2.37
CA LEU A 74 -8.83 -1.10 -2.88
C LEU A 74 -9.03 -2.10 -1.73
N GLY A 75 -8.64 -1.75 -0.53
CA GLY A 75 -8.73 -2.56 0.68
C GLY A 75 -7.88 -1.98 1.80
N CYS A 76 -7.94 -2.58 2.96
CA CYS A 76 -7.17 -2.15 4.14
C CYS A 76 -7.39 -0.67 4.49
N TYR A 77 -8.64 -0.19 4.33
CA TYR A 77 -8.94 1.21 4.58
C TYR A 77 -8.63 1.64 6.01
N ALA A 78 -9.00 0.83 6.99
CA ALA A 78 -8.78 1.15 8.40
C ALA A 78 -7.30 1.43 8.71
N PRO A 79 -6.34 0.52 8.41
CA PRO A 79 -4.93 0.83 8.67
C PRO A 79 -4.40 1.99 7.84
N LYS A 80 -4.88 2.19 6.63
CA LYS A 80 -4.49 3.35 5.79
C LYS A 80 -4.98 4.67 6.37
N LEU A 81 -6.25 4.74 6.79
CA LEU A 81 -6.81 5.94 7.43
C LEU A 81 -6.10 6.25 8.75
N LEU A 82 -5.86 5.23 9.57
CA LEU A 82 -5.17 5.39 10.85
C LEU A 82 -3.69 5.74 10.68
N GLY A 83 -3.13 5.48 9.49
CA GLY A 83 -1.72 5.77 9.18
C GLY A 83 -0.75 4.70 9.70
N VAL A 84 -1.25 3.48 9.93
CA VAL A 84 -0.45 2.36 10.42
C VAL A 84 -0.22 1.27 9.37
N TYR A 85 -0.72 1.47 8.16
CA TYR A 85 -0.56 0.51 7.07
C TYR A 85 0.91 0.28 6.76
N GLU A 86 1.31 -0.99 6.69
CA GLU A 86 2.69 -1.42 6.43
C GLU A 86 3.73 -0.68 7.29
N MET A 87 3.44 -0.57 8.57
CA MET A 87 4.22 0.21 9.55
C MET A 87 5.67 -0.25 9.70
N GLU A 88 5.96 -1.52 9.39
CA GLU A 88 7.30 -2.09 9.40
C GLU A 88 8.27 -1.37 8.47
N MET A 89 7.76 -0.72 7.41
CA MET A 89 8.61 0.05 6.51
C MET A 89 8.53 1.56 6.68
N HIS A 90 7.84 2.05 7.71
CA HIS A 90 7.72 3.50 7.93
C HIS A 90 9.08 4.20 8.08
N GLY A 91 10.06 3.54 8.70
CA GLY A 91 11.43 4.04 8.77
C GLY A 91 12.04 4.24 7.38
N PHE A 92 11.84 3.30 6.49
CA PHE A 92 12.31 3.42 5.10
C PHE A 92 11.61 4.55 4.35
N ILE A 93 10.31 4.71 4.55
CA ILE A 93 9.55 5.79 3.92
C ILE A 93 10.05 7.15 4.41
N ARG A 94 10.27 7.32 5.72
CA ARG A 94 10.81 8.56 6.28
C ARG A 94 12.20 8.88 5.74
N ASP A 95 13.06 7.87 5.62
CA ASP A 95 14.39 8.03 5.04
C ASP A 95 14.31 8.45 3.56
N ALA A 96 13.41 7.82 2.80
CA ALA A 96 13.18 8.18 1.40
C ALA A 96 12.66 9.63 1.26
N ILE A 97 11.69 10.01 2.09
CA ILE A 97 11.15 11.37 2.11
C ILE A 97 12.28 12.39 2.42
N ALA A 98 13.13 12.09 3.39
CA ALA A 98 14.24 12.98 3.76
C ALA A 98 15.21 13.22 2.61
N LYS A 99 15.38 12.26 1.71
CA LYS A 99 16.25 12.40 0.52
C LYS A 99 15.68 13.32 -0.54
N GLN A 100 14.38 13.60 -0.54
CA GLN A 100 13.74 14.48 -1.53
C GLN A 100 14.16 14.14 -2.96
N TYR A 101 13.82 12.93 -3.41
CA TYR A 101 14.14 12.47 -4.77
C TYR A 101 13.58 13.40 -5.84
N GLU A 102 14.28 13.53 -6.96
CA GLU A 102 13.78 14.28 -8.11
C GLU A 102 12.63 13.54 -8.81
N ALA A 103 12.71 12.20 -8.81
CA ALA A 103 11.68 11.34 -9.39
C ALA A 103 11.41 10.13 -8.51
N VAL A 104 10.16 9.72 -8.47
CA VAL A 104 9.73 8.43 -7.91
C VAL A 104 9.01 7.67 -9.00
N ILE A 105 9.42 6.42 -9.23
CA ILE A 105 8.72 5.52 -10.14
C ILE A 105 7.99 4.51 -9.26
N ASN A 106 6.68 4.68 -9.12
CA ASN A 106 5.83 3.77 -8.36
C ASN A 106 5.20 2.75 -9.30
N ILE A 107 5.69 1.53 -9.26
CA ILE A 107 5.25 0.42 -10.11
C ILE A 107 4.32 -0.46 -9.28
N GLY A 108 3.07 -0.59 -9.73
CA GLY A 108 1.99 -1.17 -8.94
C GLY A 108 1.40 -0.14 -7.97
N CYS A 109 0.95 1.00 -8.49
CA CYS A 109 0.49 2.11 -7.63
C CYS A 109 -0.88 1.90 -7.02
N ALA A 110 -1.65 0.92 -7.48
CA ALA A 110 -3.01 0.63 -7.01
C ALA A 110 -3.87 1.91 -6.95
N GLU A 111 -4.47 2.21 -5.80
CA GLU A 111 -5.28 3.41 -5.59
C GLU A 111 -4.48 4.69 -5.33
N GLY A 112 -3.15 4.61 -5.37
CA GLY A 112 -2.30 5.79 -5.24
C GLY A 112 -1.95 6.22 -3.82
N TYR A 113 -2.18 5.38 -2.82
CA TYR A 113 -1.83 5.70 -1.43
C TYR A 113 -0.36 6.11 -1.28
N TYR A 114 0.56 5.33 -1.82
CA TYR A 114 1.99 5.66 -1.79
C TYR A 114 2.38 6.75 -2.80
N ALA A 115 1.90 6.65 -4.03
CA ALA A 115 2.24 7.63 -5.06
C ALA A 115 1.86 9.05 -4.63
N VAL A 116 0.64 9.24 -4.16
CA VAL A 116 0.15 10.53 -3.68
C VAL A 116 0.80 10.90 -2.35
N GLY A 117 1.03 9.94 -1.47
CA GLY A 117 1.77 10.15 -0.22
C GLY A 117 3.17 10.73 -0.46
N PHE A 118 3.92 10.18 -1.40
CA PHE A 118 5.21 10.73 -1.79
C PHE A 118 5.10 12.12 -2.43
N ALA A 119 4.10 12.34 -3.25
CA ALA A 119 3.88 13.65 -3.86
C ALA A 119 3.60 14.74 -2.81
N THR A 120 2.80 14.43 -1.78
CA THR A 120 2.47 15.39 -0.71
C THR A 120 3.66 15.67 0.21
N THR A 121 4.55 14.71 0.41
CA THR A 121 5.70 14.83 1.32
C THR A 121 6.99 15.27 0.64
N MET A 122 7.06 15.18 -0.68
CA MET A 122 8.20 15.62 -1.49
C MET A 122 7.72 16.60 -2.55
N PRO A 123 7.56 17.88 -2.20
CA PRO A 123 6.86 18.86 -3.05
C PRO A 123 7.55 19.17 -4.38
N ASN A 124 8.84 18.84 -4.52
CA ASN A 124 9.59 19.08 -5.76
C ASN A 124 9.79 17.81 -6.59
N SER A 125 9.25 16.68 -6.13
CA SER A 125 9.37 15.39 -6.83
C SER A 125 8.31 15.23 -7.89
N ILE A 126 8.67 14.60 -8.99
CA ILE A 126 7.72 14.11 -10.01
C ILE A 126 7.49 12.62 -9.74
N ILE A 127 6.24 12.25 -9.58
CA ILE A 127 5.84 10.88 -9.31
C ILE A 127 5.31 10.24 -10.58
N HIS A 128 5.89 9.12 -10.97
CA HIS A 128 5.44 8.32 -12.11
C HIS A 128 4.72 7.10 -11.55
N ALA A 129 3.38 7.14 -11.57
CA ALA A 129 2.53 6.13 -10.97
C ALA A 129 2.00 5.18 -12.05
N HIS A 130 2.36 3.91 -11.95
CA HIS A 130 2.01 2.91 -12.95
C HIS A 130 1.19 1.77 -12.35
N ASP A 131 0.12 1.42 -13.03
CA ASP A 131 -0.68 0.24 -12.75
C ASP A 131 -1.31 -0.27 -14.06
N ILE A 132 -1.44 -1.58 -14.19
CA ILE A 132 -2.06 -2.19 -15.38
C ILE A 132 -3.57 -2.06 -15.39
N ASP A 133 -4.19 -1.81 -14.23
CA ASP A 133 -5.64 -1.66 -14.08
C ASP A 133 -6.06 -0.21 -14.30
N GLU A 134 -6.77 0.04 -15.40
CA GLU A 134 -7.25 1.39 -15.73
C GLU A 134 -8.19 1.98 -14.67
N LYS A 135 -8.94 1.14 -13.96
CA LYS A 135 -9.81 1.58 -12.87
C LYS A 135 -8.98 2.14 -11.70
N LEU A 136 -7.88 1.48 -11.37
CA LEU A 136 -6.96 1.94 -10.33
C LEU A 136 -6.20 3.19 -10.76
N GLN A 137 -5.85 3.31 -12.03
CA GLN A 137 -5.28 4.56 -12.57
C GLN A 137 -6.25 5.74 -12.36
N ALA A 138 -7.54 5.53 -12.62
CA ALA A 138 -8.56 6.56 -12.40
C ALA A 138 -8.69 6.93 -10.91
N VAL A 139 -8.61 5.96 -10.01
CA VAL A 139 -8.62 6.21 -8.57
C VAL A 139 -7.40 7.02 -8.15
N THR A 140 -6.22 6.65 -8.60
CA THR A 140 -4.98 7.39 -8.33
C THR A 140 -5.09 8.85 -8.80
N SER A 141 -5.67 9.07 -9.96
CA SER A 141 -5.93 10.43 -10.47
C SER A 141 -6.84 11.23 -9.53
N ARG A 142 -7.92 10.63 -9.04
CA ARG A 142 -8.83 11.30 -8.09
C ARG A 142 -8.14 11.62 -6.76
N VAL A 143 -7.36 10.69 -6.23
CA VAL A 143 -6.63 10.90 -4.97
C VAL A 143 -5.60 12.01 -5.14
N ALA A 144 -4.89 12.06 -6.27
CA ALA A 144 -3.97 13.14 -6.59
C ALA A 144 -4.68 14.49 -6.63
N GLN A 145 -5.85 14.57 -7.27
CA GLN A 145 -6.64 15.81 -7.33
C GLN A 145 -7.11 16.25 -5.94
N LYS A 146 -7.58 15.34 -5.11
CA LYS A 146 -8.01 15.63 -3.74
C LYS A 146 -6.91 16.18 -2.85
N ASN A 147 -5.66 15.94 -3.21
CA ASN A 147 -4.48 16.42 -2.50
C ASN A 147 -3.74 17.55 -3.24
N ASN A 148 -4.29 18.04 -4.33
CA ASN A 148 -3.71 19.14 -5.14
C ASN A 148 -2.30 18.84 -5.65
N VAL A 149 -2.03 17.59 -5.99
CA VAL A 149 -0.73 17.15 -6.52
C VAL A 149 -0.82 16.56 -7.93
N GLN A 150 -1.97 16.69 -8.59
CA GLN A 150 -2.20 16.11 -9.91
C GLN A 150 -1.18 16.54 -10.97
N ASP A 151 -0.62 17.74 -10.86
CA ASP A 151 0.35 18.26 -11.82
C ASP A 151 1.73 17.57 -11.71
N ARG A 152 1.97 16.86 -10.61
CA ARG A 152 3.24 16.17 -10.35
C ARG A 152 3.09 14.65 -10.24
N VAL A 153 1.90 14.12 -10.50
CA VAL A 153 1.63 12.68 -10.53
C VAL A 153 1.26 12.28 -11.95
N ASN A 154 2.22 11.71 -12.64
CA ASN A 154 2.06 11.21 -14.02
C ASN A 154 1.61 9.75 -13.95
N ILE A 155 0.43 9.45 -14.48
CA ILE A 155 -0.19 8.13 -14.37
C ILE A 155 -0.03 7.39 -15.69
N GLY A 156 0.37 6.13 -15.63
CA GLY A 156 0.53 5.27 -16.78
C GLY A 156 0.12 3.83 -16.52
N GLY A 157 0.15 3.05 -17.59
CA GLY A 157 -0.14 1.61 -17.56
C GLY A 157 1.10 0.77 -17.22
N LEU A 158 1.24 -0.38 -17.91
CA LEU A 158 2.38 -1.26 -17.73
C LEU A 158 3.69 -0.49 -17.87
N PHE A 159 4.56 -0.61 -16.85
CA PHE A 159 5.88 -0.01 -16.91
C PHE A 159 6.85 -0.94 -17.66
N ASP A 160 7.40 -0.45 -18.74
CA ASP A 160 8.46 -1.12 -19.48
C ASP A 160 9.81 -0.78 -18.84
N GLY A 161 10.57 -1.80 -18.41
CA GLY A 161 11.86 -1.61 -17.74
C GLY A 161 12.91 -0.88 -18.57
N THR A 162 12.81 -0.88 -19.90
CA THR A 162 13.69 -0.07 -20.75
C THR A 162 13.58 1.42 -20.46
N ARG A 163 12.47 1.86 -19.89
CA ARG A 163 12.24 3.26 -19.52
C ARG A 163 12.98 3.70 -18.26
N PHE A 164 13.56 2.79 -17.50
CA PHE A 164 14.43 3.20 -16.39
C PHE A 164 15.57 4.12 -16.88
N ALA A 165 16.06 3.89 -18.08
CA ALA A 165 17.13 4.73 -18.66
C ALA A 165 16.73 6.20 -18.88
N GLU A 166 15.45 6.51 -18.97
CA GLU A 166 14.95 7.89 -19.07
C GLU A 166 15.27 8.73 -17.83
N PHE A 167 15.55 8.08 -16.72
CA PHE A 167 15.84 8.69 -15.42
C PHE A 167 17.34 8.83 -15.11
N ASN A 168 18.20 8.48 -16.06
CA ASN A 168 19.65 8.64 -15.89
C ASN A 168 20.00 10.08 -15.52
N GLY A 169 20.85 10.24 -14.51
CA GLY A 169 21.27 11.55 -14.01
C GLY A 169 20.30 12.22 -13.03
N LYS A 170 19.15 11.59 -12.75
CA LYS A 170 18.19 12.08 -11.74
C LYS A 170 18.27 11.22 -10.49
N ARG A 171 18.19 11.85 -9.32
CA ARG A 171 18.04 11.12 -8.05
C ARG A 171 16.66 10.49 -8.02
N THR A 172 16.62 9.17 -8.20
CA THR A 172 15.37 8.43 -8.44
C THR A 172 15.17 7.33 -7.42
N LEU A 173 13.95 7.22 -6.91
CA LEU A 173 13.47 6.09 -6.13
C LEU A 173 12.54 5.25 -7.00
N VAL A 174 12.82 3.96 -7.07
CA VAL A 174 11.86 2.97 -7.59
C VAL A 174 11.09 2.41 -6.40
N PHE A 175 9.78 2.60 -6.38
CA PHE A 175 8.89 2.03 -5.37
C PHE A 175 8.05 0.95 -6.05
N CYS A 176 8.32 -0.33 -5.76
CA CYS A 176 7.79 -1.46 -6.51
C CYS A 176 6.97 -2.39 -5.60
N ASP A 177 5.71 -2.56 -5.94
CA ASP A 177 4.78 -3.49 -5.32
C ASP A 177 3.94 -4.14 -6.42
N ILE A 178 4.51 -5.17 -7.05
CA ILE A 178 3.87 -5.93 -8.13
C ILE A 178 3.91 -7.41 -7.78
N GLU A 179 2.78 -8.04 -7.73
CA GLU A 179 2.65 -9.42 -7.28
C GLU A 179 3.30 -10.41 -8.26
N GLY A 180 4.55 -10.80 -8.00
CA GLY A 180 5.26 -11.87 -8.70
C GLY A 180 6.04 -11.46 -9.94
N ALA A 181 6.01 -10.19 -10.38
CA ALA A 181 6.75 -9.71 -11.54
C ALA A 181 8.07 -8.99 -11.20
N GLU A 182 8.43 -8.92 -9.92
CA GLU A 182 9.65 -8.24 -9.45
C GLU A 182 10.91 -8.87 -10.03
N ARG A 183 10.92 -10.19 -10.19
CA ARG A 183 12.07 -10.94 -10.66
C ARG A 183 12.52 -10.50 -12.05
N GLU A 184 11.59 -10.29 -12.96
CA GLU A 184 11.84 -9.90 -14.34
C GLU A 184 12.15 -8.42 -14.48
N LEU A 185 11.47 -7.58 -13.70
CA LEU A 185 11.55 -6.13 -13.82
C LEU A 185 12.75 -5.53 -13.06
N ILE A 186 12.99 -6.00 -11.84
CA ILE A 186 14.06 -5.47 -10.99
C ILE A 186 15.34 -6.26 -11.23
N ASP A 187 15.82 -6.19 -12.45
CA ASP A 187 17.00 -6.90 -12.93
C ASP A 187 18.01 -5.91 -13.54
N PRO A 188 19.15 -5.65 -12.87
CA PRO A 188 20.14 -4.69 -13.33
C PRO A 188 20.94 -5.19 -14.52
N VAL A 189 20.92 -6.48 -14.84
CA VAL A 189 21.51 -7.01 -16.08
C VAL A 189 20.66 -6.59 -17.28
N ALA A 190 19.35 -6.77 -17.17
CA ALA A 190 18.41 -6.34 -18.21
C ALA A 190 18.30 -4.80 -18.27
N TYR A 191 18.32 -4.14 -17.12
CA TYR A 191 18.09 -2.70 -17.01
C TYR A 191 19.17 -2.05 -16.14
N PRO A 192 20.35 -1.75 -16.72
CA PRO A 192 21.50 -1.26 -15.95
C PRO A 192 21.28 0.06 -15.20
N ALA A 193 20.32 0.88 -15.64
CA ALA A 193 19.98 2.14 -14.95
C ALA A 193 19.58 1.92 -13.49
N LEU A 194 19.04 0.75 -13.13
CA LEU A 194 18.70 0.40 -11.75
C LEU A 194 19.89 0.46 -10.80
N LEU A 195 21.12 0.27 -11.28
CA LEU A 195 22.32 0.34 -10.45
C LEU A 195 22.58 1.74 -9.86
N ASP A 196 22.02 2.77 -10.45
CA ASP A 196 22.15 4.16 -10.00
C ASP A 196 20.92 4.68 -9.23
N MET A 197 19.94 3.82 -8.98
CA MET A 197 18.70 4.18 -8.31
C MET A 197 18.61 3.56 -6.92
N ASP A 198 17.90 4.22 -6.02
CA ASP A 198 17.43 3.59 -4.79
C ASP A 198 16.13 2.84 -5.09
N ILE A 199 15.93 1.70 -4.43
CA ILE A 199 14.78 0.82 -4.68
C ILE A 199 14.15 0.42 -3.35
N LEU A 200 12.86 0.65 -3.25
CA LEU A 200 12.03 0.19 -2.13
C LEU A 200 11.02 -0.79 -2.71
N MET A 201 11.13 -2.05 -2.35
CA MET A 201 10.39 -3.13 -3.01
C MET A 201 9.77 -4.08 -2.00
N GLU A 202 8.48 -4.40 -2.20
CA GLU A 202 7.87 -5.55 -1.52
C GLU A 202 8.31 -6.82 -2.22
N CYS A 203 8.91 -7.73 -1.45
CA CYS A 203 9.42 -8.98 -1.97
C CYS A 203 8.40 -10.10 -1.75
N HIS A 204 7.72 -10.51 -2.81
CA HIS A 204 6.71 -11.56 -2.75
C HIS A 204 7.34 -12.95 -2.71
N GLU A 205 8.09 -13.23 -1.65
CA GLU A 205 8.74 -14.52 -1.39
C GLU A 205 7.73 -15.66 -1.37
N CYS A 206 6.50 -15.40 -0.92
CA CYS A 206 5.43 -16.39 -0.90
C CYS A 206 4.98 -16.84 -2.30
N PHE A 207 5.21 -16.04 -3.34
CA PHE A 207 4.88 -16.39 -4.73
C PHE A 207 6.10 -16.87 -5.52
N ILE A 208 7.29 -16.35 -5.19
CA ILE A 208 8.55 -16.69 -5.84
C ILE A 208 9.55 -17.09 -4.76
N PRO A 209 9.60 -18.37 -4.36
CA PRO A 209 10.59 -18.84 -3.38
C PRO A 209 12.02 -18.52 -3.84
N GLY A 210 12.83 -18.00 -2.92
CA GLY A 210 14.22 -17.60 -3.22
C GLY A 210 14.38 -16.20 -3.81
N LEU A 211 13.30 -15.42 -3.97
CA LEU A 211 13.36 -14.08 -4.53
C LEU A 211 14.27 -13.14 -3.73
N ARG A 212 14.25 -13.25 -2.40
CA ARG A 212 15.10 -12.47 -1.51
C ARG A 212 16.59 -12.68 -1.82
N ASP A 213 17.02 -13.93 -2.00
CA ASP A 213 18.40 -14.26 -2.33
C ASP A 213 18.77 -13.79 -3.74
N ILE A 214 17.86 -13.90 -4.69
CA ILE A 214 18.06 -13.41 -6.05
C ILE A 214 18.33 -11.90 -6.03
N MET A 215 17.50 -11.14 -5.32
CA MET A 215 17.65 -9.69 -5.21
C MET A 215 18.94 -9.29 -4.49
N ALA A 216 19.27 -9.98 -3.40
CA ALA A 216 20.52 -9.74 -2.68
C ALA A 216 21.74 -9.92 -3.61
N LYS A 217 21.80 -11.00 -4.38
CA LYS A 217 22.90 -11.26 -5.33
C LYS A 217 23.00 -10.21 -6.43
N ARG A 218 21.86 -9.69 -6.90
CA ARG A 218 21.82 -8.67 -7.94
C ARG A 218 22.39 -7.32 -7.50
N PHE A 219 22.18 -6.96 -6.24
CA PHE A 219 22.41 -5.58 -5.75
C PHE A 219 23.45 -5.46 -4.62
N GLU A 220 23.92 -6.56 -4.01
CA GLU A 220 24.81 -6.49 -2.83
C GLU A 220 26.11 -5.73 -3.07
N LYS A 221 26.64 -5.74 -4.30
CA LYS A 221 27.89 -5.04 -4.61
C LYS A 221 27.71 -3.53 -4.75
N THR A 222 26.55 -3.10 -5.20
CA THR A 222 26.26 -1.69 -5.54
C THR A 222 25.40 -0.99 -4.53
N HIS A 223 24.65 -1.72 -3.72
CA HIS A 223 23.66 -1.19 -2.79
C HIS A 223 23.84 -1.74 -1.37
N ALA A 224 23.53 -0.91 -0.39
CA ALA A 224 23.27 -1.36 0.97
C ALA A 224 21.80 -1.81 1.04
N ILE A 225 21.56 -3.04 1.49
CA ILE A 225 20.24 -3.65 1.50
C ILE A 225 19.78 -3.82 2.95
N THR A 226 18.61 -3.27 3.27
CA THR A 226 17.96 -3.43 4.56
C THR A 226 16.59 -4.05 4.37
N TRP A 227 16.23 -4.99 5.23
CA TRP A 227 14.96 -5.71 5.16
C TRP A 227 14.05 -5.33 6.32
N ALA A 228 12.75 -5.23 6.05
CA ALA A 228 11.70 -5.09 7.06
C ALA A 228 10.71 -6.23 6.90
N GLU A 229 10.58 -7.04 7.96
CA GLU A 229 9.65 -8.16 7.99
C GLU A 229 8.25 -7.67 8.39
N PRO A 230 7.18 -8.26 7.83
CA PRO A 230 5.83 -8.00 8.29
C PRO A 230 5.68 -8.37 9.78
N GLU A 231 5.04 -7.50 10.54
CA GLU A 231 4.80 -7.70 11.95
C GLU A 231 3.32 -7.69 12.26
N LEU A 232 2.87 -8.57 13.16
CA LEU A 232 1.55 -8.46 13.76
C LEU A 232 1.57 -7.34 14.80
N ARG A 233 0.60 -6.44 14.70
CA ARG A 233 0.57 -5.25 15.56
C ARG A 233 -0.72 -5.21 16.37
N TRP A 234 -0.74 -5.86 17.45
CA TRP A 234 -1.83 -5.97 18.41
C TRP A 234 -2.41 -4.61 18.86
N GLY A 235 -2.88 -3.78 17.90
CA GLY A 235 -3.47 -2.49 18.22
C GLY A 235 -2.50 -1.46 18.77
N LYS A 236 -1.21 -1.56 18.43
CA LYS A 236 -0.22 -0.54 18.79
C LYS A 236 -0.34 0.65 17.85
N PHE A 237 -1.11 1.63 18.27
CA PHE A 237 -1.34 2.86 17.51
C PHE A 237 -0.75 4.05 18.27
N ASN A 238 -0.25 5.04 17.52
CA ASN A 238 0.22 6.31 18.07
C ASN A 238 -0.92 7.35 18.13
N ILE A 239 -2.15 6.87 18.21
CA ILE A 239 -3.36 7.69 18.33
C ILE A 239 -4.26 7.11 19.40
N ASP A 240 -5.04 7.97 20.05
CA ASP A 240 -5.99 7.54 21.06
C ASP A 240 -7.25 6.94 20.39
N LEU A 241 -7.54 5.69 20.74
CA LEU A 241 -8.69 4.93 20.23
C LEU A 241 -9.53 4.42 21.41
N PRO A 242 -10.28 5.30 22.09
CA PRO A 242 -11.05 4.90 23.25
C PRO A 242 -12.22 3.99 22.90
N ASN A 243 -12.66 3.19 23.87
CA ASN A 243 -13.87 2.36 23.80
C ASN A 243 -13.80 1.22 22.78
N LEU A 244 -12.60 0.73 22.47
CA LEU A 244 -12.37 -0.44 21.61
C LEU A 244 -11.82 -1.60 22.42
N ASP A 245 -12.30 -2.79 22.14
CA ASP A 245 -11.76 -4.03 22.72
C ASP A 245 -10.56 -4.55 21.90
N ASP A 246 -9.94 -5.63 22.39
CA ASP A 246 -8.76 -6.20 21.75
C ASP A 246 -9.03 -6.67 20.32
N LEU A 247 -10.21 -7.23 20.07
CA LEU A 247 -10.59 -7.69 18.73
C LEU A 247 -10.72 -6.53 17.77
N ASP A 248 -11.36 -5.45 18.17
CA ASP A 248 -11.50 -4.24 17.37
C ASP A 248 -10.13 -3.66 16.99
N LEU A 249 -9.19 -3.60 17.94
CA LEU A 249 -7.84 -3.12 17.70
C LEU A 249 -7.08 -4.02 16.69
N CYS A 250 -7.25 -5.34 16.81
CA CYS A 250 -6.68 -6.28 15.85
C CYS A 250 -7.26 -6.08 14.44
N LEU A 251 -8.58 -5.90 14.34
CA LEU A 251 -9.26 -5.71 13.05
C LEU A 251 -8.86 -4.40 12.37
N LEU A 252 -8.66 -3.33 13.13
CA LEU A 252 -8.20 -2.05 12.60
C LEU A 252 -6.78 -2.11 12.03
N SER A 253 -5.95 -3.02 12.50
CA SER A 253 -4.56 -3.20 12.02
C SER A 253 -4.41 -4.34 11.02
N TYR A 254 -5.48 -5.06 10.72
CA TYR A 254 -5.43 -6.21 9.82
C TYR A 254 -5.23 -5.79 8.36
N GLU A 255 -4.24 -6.39 7.69
CA GLU A 255 -3.82 -6.01 6.34
C GLU A 255 -4.01 -7.10 5.30
N ASN A 256 -4.64 -8.22 5.67
CA ASN A 256 -4.99 -9.31 4.75
C ASN A 256 -3.78 -9.87 3.97
N ARG A 257 -2.67 -10.10 4.64
CA ARG A 257 -1.46 -10.65 4.01
C ARG A 257 -1.59 -12.14 3.75
N ALA A 258 -1.20 -12.57 2.55
CA ALA A 258 -1.29 -13.97 2.13
C ALA A 258 -0.09 -14.83 2.61
N GLY A 259 1.00 -14.19 3.02
CA GLY A 259 2.23 -14.91 3.42
C GLY A 259 3.41 -13.97 3.62
N ALA A 260 4.62 -14.50 3.45
CA ALA A 260 5.85 -13.72 3.62
C ALA A 260 6.01 -12.70 2.50
N THR A 261 5.93 -11.42 2.84
CA THR A 261 6.08 -10.29 1.94
C THR A 261 6.95 -9.20 2.59
N PRO A 262 8.25 -9.49 2.83
CA PRO A 262 9.14 -8.49 3.41
C PRO A 262 9.37 -7.34 2.45
N TRP A 263 9.62 -6.15 3.01
CA TRP A 263 10.07 -4.99 2.23
C TRP A 263 11.59 -4.89 2.27
N ALA A 264 12.19 -4.54 1.14
CA ALA A 264 13.61 -4.30 1.03
C ALA A 264 13.87 -2.86 0.59
N TYR A 265 14.82 -2.21 1.24
CA TYR A 265 15.33 -0.91 0.82
C TYR A 265 16.77 -1.06 0.32
N PHE A 266 16.94 -0.88 -0.98
CA PHE A 266 18.24 -0.88 -1.63
C PHE A 266 18.70 0.57 -1.81
N ARG A 267 19.73 0.96 -1.09
CA ARG A 267 20.30 2.32 -1.16
C ARG A 267 21.64 2.24 -1.86
N LYS A 268 21.80 2.99 -2.93
CA LYS A 268 23.07 3.05 -3.66
C LYS A 268 24.21 3.47 -2.73
N LYS A 269 25.31 2.73 -2.79
CA LYS A 269 26.55 3.01 -2.04
C LYS A 269 27.27 4.24 -2.57
#